data_6fbe66772d842a89f64405e37194a443
#
_entry.id   6fbe66772d842a89f64405e37194a443
#
_cell.length_a   1.000
_cell.length_b   1.000
_cell.length_c   1.000
_cell.angle_alpha   90.00
_cell.angle_beta   90.00
_cell.angle_gamma   90.00
#
_symmetry.space_group_name_H-M   'P 1'
#
loop_
_entity.id
_entity.type
_entity.pdbx_description
1 polymer ?
#
loop_
_entity_poly.entity_id
_entity_poly.type
_entity_poly.pdbx_seq_one_letter_code
_entity_poly.pdbx_strand_id
1 'polypeptide(L)'
;MARKTKEQISYNMSRVRNRDSSLENALCAEFDHRGLTTYTRNDKFVFGKPDFVFAARKVAVFCDSEFWHGYDWEHAKSEIKSNHDFWIPKIEKNIARDKEVTDKLQSDGWMVLRFWGKRIENDIIGCADDVENLLRVYPQMPFRTIDLCAGIGGIRRGFERIGGFTNVLSAEIDKYACMTYEHLFGENPNNDIMSEAFKQVVDNTAYDILFAGFPCQTFSRVGLGEGFENEEKGKIFFHIAEIIKRSRPSAFFLENVDHLVTRDKGKTFRKIIETLETELKYKVIGVSVTGTGTLTYKPKDFVRNSRNFGVPQNRPRTYIIGFDRERFKPERLQALPSELPKGRERSLYNDLNDVLEHDVEPKYYMASGFLETLIKHRERQEGKGYGFGYRIVNEEGIDSPVANTLLATGGSGRERNLIYDPRDDIAGIVVRGKKTPLNDKGIRVMTPTEWGKLQGFINYAFIDEEGVEGFSFPDRVPDVQKYKQFGNSVTIPAIEEMARFMRFCLETLCEPDKTAEVIMP
;
A
#
# COMPACT_ATOMS: atom_id res chain seq x y z
N MET A 1 20.17 -56.27 -27.42
CA MET A 1 20.07 -54.88 -27.90
C MET A 1 21.39 -54.48 -28.50
N ALA A 2 21.42 -53.98 -29.73
CA ALA A 2 22.66 -53.59 -30.41
C ALA A 2 23.32 -52.39 -29.68
N ARG A 3 24.64 -52.46 -29.42
CA ARG A 3 25.43 -51.39 -28.81
C ARG A 3 25.39 -50.15 -29.73
N LYS A 4 24.92 -49.00 -29.19
CA LYS A 4 24.95 -47.72 -29.93
C LYS A 4 26.40 -47.37 -30.30
N THR A 5 26.62 -46.89 -31.52
CA THR A 5 27.95 -46.45 -31.99
C THR A 5 28.36 -45.15 -31.28
N LYS A 6 29.66 -44.84 -31.24
CA LYS A 6 30.15 -43.54 -30.67
C LYS A 6 29.50 -42.34 -31.30
N GLU A 7 29.20 -42.38 -32.60
CA GLU A 7 28.50 -41.33 -33.34
C GLU A 7 27.03 -41.20 -32.91
N GLN A 8 26.33 -42.33 -32.68
CA GLN A 8 24.95 -42.31 -32.16
C GLN A 8 24.88 -41.79 -30.73
N ILE A 9 25.90 -42.08 -29.92
CA ILE A 9 26.02 -41.56 -28.56
C ILE A 9 26.30 -40.04 -28.60
N SER A 10 27.25 -39.59 -29.42
CA SER A 10 27.56 -38.16 -29.61
C SER A 10 26.36 -37.37 -30.16
N TYR A 11 25.64 -37.95 -31.13
CA TYR A 11 24.44 -37.36 -31.69
C TYR A 11 23.29 -37.25 -30.65
N ASN A 12 23.07 -38.26 -29.82
CA ASN A 12 22.08 -38.20 -28.75
C ASN A 12 22.47 -37.17 -27.68
N MET A 13 23.76 -37.04 -27.35
CA MET A 13 24.28 -36.08 -26.38
C MET A 13 24.16 -34.63 -26.89
N SER A 14 24.35 -34.41 -28.21
CA SER A 14 24.17 -33.05 -28.80
C SER A 14 22.71 -32.58 -28.81
N ARG A 15 21.75 -33.48 -28.61
CA ARG A 15 20.31 -33.19 -28.53
C ARG A 15 19.78 -33.00 -27.11
N VAL A 16 20.58 -33.22 -26.09
CA VAL A 16 20.23 -32.91 -24.72
C VAL A 16 20.18 -31.38 -24.59
N ARG A 17 18.99 -30.80 -24.56
CA ARG A 17 18.81 -29.39 -24.33
C ARG A 17 19.14 -29.04 -22.90
N ASN A 18 20.04 -28.11 -22.68
CA ASN A 18 20.40 -27.62 -21.34
C ASN A 18 19.40 -26.57 -20.81
N ARG A 19 18.27 -26.38 -21.48
CA ARG A 19 17.20 -25.44 -21.13
C ARG A 19 15.88 -25.93 -21.72
N ASP A 20 14.79 -25.53 -21.07
CA ASP A 20 13.42 -25.89 -21.49
C ASP A 20 13.25 -27.40 -21.66
N SER A 21 13.76 -28.19 -20.71
CA SER A 21 13.55 -29.63 -20.66
C SER A 21 12.06 -29.96 -20.56
N SER A 22 11.65 -31.18 -20.90
CA SER A 22 10.26 -31.63 -20.72
C SER A 22 9.78 -31.52 -19.29
N LEU A 23 10.68 -31.71 -18.31
CA LEU A 23 10.41 -31.62 -16.87
C LEU A 23 10.13 -30.16 -16.45
N GLU A 24 11.00 -29.24 -16.86
CA GLU A 24 10.80 -27.80 -16.61
C GLU A 24 9.48 -27.31 -17.24
N ASN A 25 9.18 -27.72 -18.49
CA ASN A 25 7.95 -27.31 -19.15
C ASN A 25 6.69 -27.88 -18.49
N ALA A 26 6.75 -29.12 -17.97
CA ALA A 26 5.66 -29.72 -17.23
C ALA A 26 5.41 -28.96 -15.92
N LEU A 27 6.47 -28.67 -15.15
CA LEU A 27 6.35 -27.92 -13.89
C LEU A 27 5.90 -26.48 -14.13
N CYS A 28 6.37 -25.85 -15.22
CA CYS A 28 5.91 -24.53 -15.68
C CYS A 28 4.38 -24.54 -15.92
N ALA A 29 3.87 -25.54 -16.66
CA ALA A 29 2.44 -25.64 -16.95
C ALA A 29 1.60 -25.81 -15.66
N GLU A 30 2.12 -26.55 -14.66
CA GLU A 30 1.45 -26.71 -13.38
C GLU A 30 1.47 -25.39 -12.56
N PHE A 31 2.58 -24.67 -12.56
CA PHE A 31 2.63 -23.32 -11.94
C PHE A 31 1.64 -22.35 -12.58
N ASP A 32 1.58 -22.32 -13.90
CA ASP A 32 0.65 -21.47 -14.65
C ASP A 32 -0.82 -21.84 -14.37
N HIS A 33 -1.12 -23.14 -14.29
CA HIS A 33 -2.45 -23.66 -13.94
C HIS A 33 -2.90 -23.18 -12.53
N ARG A 34 -1.96 -23.10 -11.59
CA ARG A 34 -2.20 -22.61 -10.21
C ARG A 34 -2.17 -21.08 -10.09
N GLY A 35 -1.87 -20.37 -11.16
CA GLY A 35 -1.73 -18.91 -11.14
C GLY A 35 -0.44 -18.42 -10.49
N LEU A 36 0.56 -19.28 -10.31
CA LEU A 36 1.89 -18.92 -9.81
C LEU A 36 2.74 -18.37 -10.96
N THR A 37 2.47 -17.18 -11.44
CA THR A 37 3.01 -16.64 -12.71
C THR A 37 4.12 -15.59 -12.55
N THR A 38 4.54 -15.26 -11.32
CA THR A 38 5.56 -14.22 -11.05
C THR A 38 6.99 -14.80 -10.92
N TYR A 39 7.31 -15.81 -11.69
CA TYR A 39 8.66 -16.34 -11.75
C TYR A 39 9.38 -15.94 -13.05
N THR A 40 10.72 -15.96 -12.99
CA THR A 40 11.58 -15.94 -14.16
C THR A 40 12.18 -17.33 -14.37
N ARG A 41 12.39 -17.74 -15.63
CA ARG A 41 13.04 -19.01 -15.97
C ARG A 41 14.51 -18.79 -16.28
N ASN A 42 15.36 -19.71 -15.78
CA ASN A 42 16.78 -19.74 -16.09
C ASN A 42 17.47 -18.37 -15.85
N ASP A 43 17.16 -17.71 -14.74
CA ASP A 43 17.59 -16.35 -14.44
C ASP A 43 19.11 -16.29 -14.25
N LYS A 44 19.78 -15.58 -15.17
CA LYS A 44 21.25 -15.44 -15.17
C LYS A 44 21.79 -14.50 -14.09
N PHE A 45 20.92 -13.70 -13.47
CA PHE A 45 21.28 -12.77 -12.41
C PHE A 45 21.25 -13.40 -11.02
N VAL A 46 20.63 -14.57 -10.89
CA VAL A 46 20.63 -15.36 -9.65
C VAL A 46 21.76 -16.39 -9.72
N PHE A 47 22.55 -16.50 -8.64
CA PHE A 47 23.69 -17.42 -8.57
C PHE A 47 23.23 -18.85 -8.83
N GLY A 48 24.00 -19.61 -9.62
CA GLY A 48 23.66 -20.98 -10.00
C GLY A 48 22.62 -21.11 -11.11
N LYS A 49 21.95 -20.04 -11.52
CA LYS A 49 20.92 -19.99 -12.58
C LYS A 49 19.80 -21.00 -12.38
N PRO A 50 18.98 -20.84 -11.32
CA PRO A 50 17.84 -21.72 -11.07
C PRO A 50 16.91 -21.82 -12.27
N ASP A 51 16.24 -22.95 -12.45
CA ASP A 51 15.28 -23.16 -13.52
C ASP A 51 14.05 -22.27 -13.36
N PHE A 52 13.62 -22.03 -12.09
CA PHE A 52 12.59 -21.06 -11.75
C PHE A 52 13.04 -20.20 -10.57
N VAL A 53 12.78 -18.88 -10.66
CA VAL A 53 13.12 -17.90 -9.63
C VAL A 53 11.90 -17.05 -9.30
N PHE A 54 11.41 -17.17 -8.09
CA PHE A 54 10.39 -16.31 -7.51
C PHE A 54 11.10 -15.22 -6.68
N ALA A 55 11.61 -14.21 -7.37
CA ALA A 55 12.52 -13.20 -6.80
C ALA A 55 11.92 -12.47 -5.59
N ALA A 56 10.64 -12.10 -5.64
CA ALA A 56 9.94 -11.40 -4.57
C ALA A 56 9.85 -12.20 -3.26
N ARG A 57 10.00 -13.53 -3.32
CA ARG A 57 9.97 -14.43 -2.17
C ARG A 57 11.33 -15.07 -1.86
N LYS A 58 12.34 -14.77 -2.66
CA LYS A 58 13.64 -15.43 -2.61
C LYS A 58 13.51 -16.96 -2.63
N VAL A 59 12.67 -17.48 -3.52
CA VAL A 59 12.55 -18.93 -3.75
C VAL A 59 13.19 -19.28 -5.07
N ALA A 60 14.14 -20.21 -5.03
CA ALA A 60 14.86 -20.75 -6.18
C ALA A 60 14.55 -22.24 -6.33
N VAL A 61 14.15 -22.67 -7.55
CA VAL A 61 13.80 -24.05 -7.85
C VAL A 61 14.72 -24.59 -8.93
N PHE A 62 15.27 -25.77 -8.70
CA PHE A 62 16.10 -26.54 -9.63
C PHE A 62 15.42 -27.86 -9.99
N CYS A 63 15.50 -28.23 -11.26
CA CYS A 63 15.00 -29.49 -11.80
C CYS A 63 16.20 -30.39 -12.15
N ASP A 64 16.59 -31.27 -11.22
CA ASP A 64 17.82 -32.04 -11.30
C ASP A 64 17.61 -33.39 -11.97
N SER A 65 18.37 -33.68 -13.01
CA SER A 65 18.42 -35.01 -13.62
C SER A 65 19.23 -35.98 -12.75
N GLU A 66 18.72 -37.18 -12.51
CA GLU A 66 19.35 -38.21 -11.68
C GLU A 66 20.79 -38.50 -12.10
N PHE A 67 21.03 -38.61 -13.40
CA PHE A 67 22.36 -38.95 -13.92
C PHE A 67 23.37 -37.80 -13.75
N TRP A 68 22.97 -36.54 -14.11
CA TRP A 68 23.90 -35.44 -14.14
C TRP A 68 24.21 -34.84 -12.76
N HIS A 69 23.30 -35.00 -11.82
CA HIS A 69 23.38 -34.42 -10.47
C HIS A 69 23.64 -35.48 -9.39
N GLY A 70 23.84 -36.77 -9.82
CA GLY A 70 24.31 -37.83 -8.95
C GLY A 70 23.29 -38.32 -7.92
N TYR A 71 22.04 -38.57 -8.36
CA TYR A 71 21.04 -39.19 -7.49
C TYR A 71 21.56 -40.52 -6.95
N ASP A 72 21.47 -40.74 -5.63
CA ASP A 72 21.98 -41.93 -4.95
C ASP A 72 23.41 -42.29 -5.39
N TRP A 73 24.32 -41.29 -5.33
CA TRP A 73 25.65 -41.40 -5.95
C TRP A 73 26.49 -42.55 -5.47
N GLU A 74 26.38 -42.92 -4.19
CA GLU A 74 27.13 -44.07 -3.63
C GLU A 74 26.78 -45.36 -4.36
N HIS A 75 25.53 -45.54 -4.76
CA HIS A 75 25.06 -46.70 -5.53
C HIS A 75 25.30 -46.51 -7.03
N ALA A 76 24.88 -45.37 -7.57
CA ALA A 76 24.93 -45.04 -9.01
C ALA A 76 26.37 -45.06 -9.56
N LYS A 77 27.37 -44.71 -8.76
CA LYS A 77 28.79 -44.76 -9.12
C LYS A 77 29.25 -46.15 -9.55
N SER A 78 28.75 -47.19 -8.88
CA SER A 78 29.09 -48.59 -9.19
C SER A 78 28.41 -49.13 -10.45
N GLU A 79 27.32 -48.46 -10.90
CA GLU A 79 26.55 -48.87 -12.08
C GLU A 79 27.08 -48.29 -13.39
N ILE A 80 28.04 -47.37 -13.35
CA ILE A 80 28.65 -46.79 -14.55
C ILE A 80 29.46 -47.85 -15.27
N LYS A 81 29.00 -48.32 -16.45
CA LYS A 81 29.58 -49.47 -17.19
C LYS A 81 30.70 -49.12 -18.16
N SER A 82 30.97 -47.81 -18.44
CA SER A 82 31.98 -47.39 -19.40
C SER A 82 32.44 -45.97 -19.16
N ASN A 83 33.69 -45.62 -19.55
CA ASN A 83 34.30 -44.29 -19.40
C ASN A 83 34.29 -43.78 -17.94
N HIS A 84 34.62 -44.64 -16.98
CA HIS A 84 34.66 -44.31 -15.56
C HIS A 84 35.51 -43.08 -15.26
N ASP A 85 36.72 -43.00 -15.85
CA ASP A 85 37.67 -41.90 -15.64
C ASP A 85 37.17 -40.55 -16.15
N PHE A 86 36.16 -40.55 -17.01
CA PHE A 86 35.51 -39.34 -17.50
C PHE A 86 34.25 -38.99 -16.71
N TRP A 87 33.36 -39.99 -16.50
CA TRP A 87 32.04 -39.72 -15.93
C TRP A 87 32.08 -39.45 -14.42
N ILE A 88 32.86 -40.24 -13.68
CA ILE A 88 32.91 -40.10 -12.22
C ILE A 88 33.40 -38.73 -11.80
N PRO A 89 34.57 -38.21 -12.28
CA PRO A 89 35.01 -36.89 -11.88
C PRO A 89 34.06 -35.77 -12.33
N LYS A 90 33.38 -35.93 -13.47
CA LYS A 90 32.43 -34.95 -14.00
C LYS A 90 31.20 -34.87 -13.14
N ILE A 91 30.61 -35.97 -12.71
CA ILE A 91 29.41 -36.00 -11.86
C ILE A 91 29.77 -35.49 -10.47
N GLU A 92 30.89 -35.93 -9.89
CA GLU A 92 31.38 -35.46 -8.58
C GLU A 92 31.59 -33.91 -8.58
N LYS A 93 32.11 -33.38 -9.67
CA LYS A 93 32.23 -31.92 -9.85
C LYS A 93 30.86 -31.21 -9.90
N ASN A 94 29.86 -31.83 -10.56
CA ASN A 94 28.52 -31.28 -10.58
C ASN A 94 27.89 -31.30 -9.18
N ILE A 95 27.99 -32.40 -8.45
CA ILE A 95 27.50 -32.53 -7.07
C ILE A 95 28.13 -31.46 -6.17
N ALA A 96 29.45 -31.29 -6.25
CA ALA A 96 30.16 -30.27 -5.47
C ALA A 96 29.67 -28.84 -5.80
N ARG A 97 29.49 -28.56 -7.11
CA ARG A 97 28.93 -27.26 -7.56
C ARG A 97 27.49 -27.03 -7.08
N ASP A 98 26.65 -28.08 -7.16
CA ASP A 98 25.24 -27.96 -6.76
C ASP A 98 25.12 -27.70 -5.25
N LYS A 99 26.00 -28.29 -4.45
CA LYS A 99 26.12 -27.99 -3.04
C LYS A 99 26.57 -26.54 -2.81
N GLU A 100 27.63 -26.09 -3.49
CA GLU A 100 28.12 -24.70 -3.41
C GLU A 100 27.03 -23.70 -3.75
N VAL A 101 26.27 -23.96 -4.83
CA VAL A 101 25.15 -23.11 -5.27
C VAL A 101 24.06 -23.05 -4.18
N THR A 102 23.69 -24.20 -3.63
CA THR A 102 22.66 -24.28 -2.59
C THR A 102 23.10 -23.52 -1.32
N ASP A 103 24.33 -23.81 -0.84
CA ASP A 103 24.88 -23.18 0.37
C ASP A 103 24.97 -21.65 0.20
N LYS A 104 25.42 -21.18 -0.97
CA LYS A 104 25.52 -19.75 -1.29
C LYS A 104 24.15 -19.08 -1.32
N LEU A 105 23.18 -19.66 -2.03
CA LEU A 105 21.83 -19.10 -2.10
C LEU A 105 21.19 -19.05 -0.71
N GLN A 106 21.33 -20.12 0.10
CA GLN A 106 20.79 -20.15 1.46
C GLN A 106 21.45 -19.07 2.35
N SER A 107 22.77 -18.87 2.23
CA SER A 107 23.48 -17.81 2.95
C SER A 107 23.00 -16.39 2.56
N ASP A 108 22.53 -16.23 1.31
CA ASP A 108 21.97 -14.98 0.79
C ASP A 108 20.45 -14.83 1.13
N GLY A 109 19.92 -15.74 1.95
CA GLY A 109 18.53 -15.73 2.43
C GLY A 109 17.51 -16.28 1.44
N TRP A 110 17.95 -17.11 0.47
CA TRP A 110 17.05 -17.80 -0.46
C TRP A 110 16.57 -19.12 0.11
N MET A 111 15.33 -19.46 -0.14
CA MET A 111 14.79 -20.81 0.02
C MET A 111 15.05 -21.59 -1.28
N VAL A 112 15.74 -22.72 -1.18
CA VAL A 112 16.16 -23.51 -2.34
C VAL A 112 15.43 -24.84 -2.35
N LEU A 113 14.71 -25.12 -3.43
CA LEU A 113 14.09 -26.42 -3.72
C LEU A 113 14.82 -27.06 -4.88
N ARG A 114 15.14 -28.35 -4.72
CA ARG A 114 15.73 -29.17 -5.78
C ARG A 114 14.87 -30.42 -5.98
N PHE A 115 14.28 -30.53 -7.16
CA PHE A 115 13.43 -31.66 -7.50
C PHE A 115 14.14 -32.60 -8.48
N TRP A 116 14.20 -33.87 -8.11
CA TRP A 116 14.68 -34.91 -9.00
C TRP A 116 13.68 -35.13 -10.16
N GLY A 117 14.20 -35.40 -11.36
CA GLY A 117 13.37 -35.60 -12.54
C GLY A 117 12.28 -36.64 -12.35
N LYS A 118 12.61 -37.81 -11.74
CA LYS A 118 11.62 -38.84 -11.42
C LYS A 118 10.54 -38.38 -10.46
N ARG A 119 10.87 -37.48 -9.51
CA ARG A 119 9.86 -36.91 -8.63
C ARG A 119 8.91 -36.02 -9.42
N ILE A 120 9.43 -35.14 -10.31
CA ILE A 120 8.60 -34.31 -11.17
C ILE A 120 7.68 -35.14 -12.06
N GLU A 121 8.21 -36.24 -12.66
CA GLU A 121 7.43 -37.15 -13.52
C GLU A 121 6.31 -37.86 -12.77
N ASN A 122 6.55 -38.28 -11.53
CA ASN A 122 5.62 -39.11 -10.77
C ASN A 122 4.68 -38.31 -9.86
N ASP A 123 5.09 -37.12 -9.40
CA ASP A 123 4.37 -36.27 -8.43
C ASP A 123 4.59 -34.78 -8.69
N ILE A 124 4.20 -34.35 -9.87
CA ILE A 124 4.29 -32.95 -10.26
C ILE A 124 3.43 -32.04 -9.36
N ILE A 125 2.28 -32.56 -8.91
CA ILE A 125 1.36 -31.89 -8.00
C ILE A 125 2.07 -31.61 -6.67
N GLY A 126 2.69 -32.63 -6.06
CA GLY A 126 3.43 -32.46 -4.81
C GLY A 126 4.66 -31.55 -4.94
N CYS A 127 5.36 -31.57 -6.08
CA CYS A 127 6.43 -30.59 -6.34
C CYS A 127 5.90 -29.15 -6.38
N ALA A 128 4.76 -28.93 -7.04
CA ALA A 128 4.14 -27.63 -7.09
C ALA A 128 3.56 -27.21 -5.73
N ASP A 129 3.01 -28.14 -4.94
CA ASP A 129 2.55 -27.90 -3.56
C ASP A 129 3.70 -27.39 -2.66
N ASP A 130 4.89 -28.00 -2.76
CA ASP A 130 6.06 -27.57 -1.99
C ASP A 130 6.45 -26.13 -2.34
N VAL A 131 6.45 -25.76 -3.63
CA VAL A 131 6.73 -24.39 -4.07
C VAL A 131 5.63 -23.44 -3.58
N GLU A 132 4.37 -23.81 -3.80
CA GLU A 132 3.21 -23.01 -3.40
C GLU A 132 3.18 -22.75 -1.89
N ASN A 133 3.50 -23.75 -1.08
CA ASN A 133 3.58 -23.62 0.38
C ASN A 133 4.66 -22.61 0.81
N LEU A 134 5.82 -22.60 0.16
CA LEU A 134 6.87 -21.60 0.42
C LEU A 134 6.45 -20.19 -0.01
N LEU A 135 5.72 -20.07 -1.11
CA LEU A 135 5.23 -18.78 -1.60
C LEU A 135 4.08 -18.24 -0.74
N ARG A 136 3.23 -19.12 -0.20
CA ARG A 136 2.05 -18.82 0.61
C ARG A 136 2.34 -18.84 2.11
N VAL A 137 3.39 -18.15 2.55
CA VAL A 137 3.58 -17.87 3.98
C VAL A 137 2.56 -16.81 4.39
N TYR A 138 1.51 -17.25 5.09
CA TYR A 138 0.45 -16.33 5.55
C TYR A 138 0.97 -15.41 6.66
N PRO A 139 0.64 -14.11 6.59
CA PRO A 139 0.98 -13.18 7.65
C PRO A 139 0.24 -13.53 8.95
N GLN A 140 0.86 -13.22 10.08
CA GLN A 140 0.32 -13.46 11.42
C GLN A 140 0.23 -12.14 12.18
N MET A 141 -0.76 -12.03 13.09
CA MET A 141 -0.86 -10.87 13.97
C MET A 141 0.27 -10.84 15.01
N PRO A 142 0.79 -9.66 15.35
CA PRO A 142 0.45 -8.38 14.74
C PRO A 142 1.01 -8.26 13.32
N PHE A 143 0.16 -7.87 12.36
CA PHE A 143 0.57 -7.62 10.98
C PHE A 143 1.55 -6.43 10.93
N ARG A 144 2.70 -6.63 10.34
CA ARG A 144 3.73 -5.59 10.20
C ARG A 144 3.40 -4.71 9.01
N THR A 145 3.46 -3.40 9.22
CA THR A 145 3.07 -2.43 8.20
C THR A 145 4.20 -1.47 7.86
N ILE A 146 4.21 -0.98 6.64
CA ILE A 146 5.00 0.20 6.26
C ILE A 146 4.06 1.32 5.81
N ASP A 147 4.37 2.58 6.15
CA ASP A 147 3.55 3.75 5.86
C ASP A 147 4.31 4.71 4.92
N LEU A 148 3.92 4.74 3.65
CA LEU A 148 4.54 5.56 2.61
C LEU A 148 3.73 6.86 2.40
N CYS A 149 4.43 7.99 2.24
CA CYS A 149 3.83 9.32 2.27
C CYS A 149 3.06 9.55 3.57
N ALA A 150 3.68 9.19 4.69
CA ALA A 150 3.05 9.02 6.00
C ALA A 150 2.41 10.30 6.58
N GLY A 151 2.83 11.49 6.10
CA GLY A 151 2.35 12.76 6.63
C GLY A 151 2.64 12.85 8.14
N ILE A 152 1.58 13.01 8.93
CA ILE A 152 1.66 12.98 10.40
C ILE A 152 1.13 11.66 11.01
N GLY A 153 1.17 10.58 10.24
CA GLY A 153 0.88 9.22 10.71
C GLY A 153 -0.61 8.89 10.88
N GLY A 154 -1.51 9.58 10.18
CA GLY A 154 -2.95 9.37 10.33
C GLY A 154 -3.41 7.96 9.92
N ILE A 155 -2.85 7.38 8.85
CA ILE A 155 -3.16 6.02 8.42
C ILE A 155 -2.63 5.03 9.46
N ARG A 156 -1.33 5.11 9.78
CA ARG A 156 -0.71 4.31 10.84
C ARG A 156 -1.56 4.29 12.12
N ARG A 157 -1.89 5.48 12.63
CA ARG A 157 -2.63 5.60 13.89
C ARG A 157 -4.01 4.95 13.84
N GLY A 158 -4.73 5.10 12.72
CA GLY A 158 -6.03 4.48 12.53
C GLY A 158 -5.97 2.94 12.55
N PHE A 159 -4.93 2.35 11.97
CA PHE A 159 -4.71 0.90 12.01
C PHE A 159 -4.25 0.42 13.39
N GLU A 160 -3.29 1.09 14.02
CA GLU A 160 -2.80 0.70 15.35
C GLU A 160 -3.90 0.74 16.42
N ARG A 161 -4.83 1.70 16.34
CA ARG A 161 -5.93 1.83 17.31
C ARG A 161 -6.89 0.63 17.36
N ILE A 162 -7.11 -0.04 16.26
CA ILE A 162 -7.97 -1.24 16.25
C ILE A 162 -7.25 -2.50 16.73
N GLY A 163 -5.94 -2.40 16.93
CA GLY A 163 -5.08 -3.51 17.35
C GLY A 163 -4.79 -4.53 16.22
N GLY A 164 -3.74 -5.30 16.42
CA GLY A 164 -3.32 -6.32 15.45
C GLY A 164 -2.45 -5.80 14.30
N PHE A 165 -2.02 -4.55 14.34
CA PHE A 165 -1.08 -3.94 13.38
C PHE A 165 0.07 -3.26 14.13
N THR A 166 1.27 -3.35 13.57
CA THR A 166 2.48 -2.71 14.09
C THR A 166 3.27 -2.13 12.93
N ASN A 167 3.51 -0.83 12.96
CA ASN A 167 4.32 -0.18 11.93
C ASN A 167 5.81 -0.44 12.15
N VAL A 168 6.54 -0.75 11.07
CA VAL A 168 7.98 -1.09 11.13
C VAL A 168 8.85 -0.16 10.29
N LEU A 169 8.26 0.62 9.37
CA LEU A 169 8.99 1.56 8.53
C LEU A 169 8.04 2.65 8.03
N SER A 170 8.53 3.88 7.94
CA SER A 170 7.76 5.01 7.40
C SER A 170 8.59 5.87 6.45
N ALA A 171 7.90 6.53 5.51
CA ALA A 171 8.51 7.46 4.58
C ALA A 171 7.69 8.74 4.42
N GLU A 172 8.32 9.88 4.66
CA GLU A 172 7.80 11.23 4.46
C GLU A 172 8.95 12.18 4.10
N ILE A 173 8.71 13.16 3.23
CA ILE A 173 9.73 14.12 2.81
C ILE A 173 9.46 15.56 3.29
N ASP A 174 8.22 15.86 3.72
CA ASP A 174 7.90 17.20 4.25
C ASP A 174 8.54 17.37 5.63
N LYS A 175 9.46 18.32 5.71
CA LYS A 175 10.23 18.59 6.94
C LYS A 175 9.36 18.76 8.19
N TYR A 176 8.24 19.50 8.08
CA TYR A 176 7.40 19.77 9.23
C TYR A 176 6.50 18.57 9.58
N ALA A 177 6.08 17.81 8.58
CA ALA A 177 5.39 16.55 8.81
C ALA A 177 6.30 15.54 9.50
N CYS A 178 7.56 15.39 9.06
CA CYS A 178 8.56 14.55 9.72
C CYS A 178 8.76 14.95 11.20
N MET A 179 8.86 16.24 11.49
CA MET A 179 9.00 16.72 12.88
C MET A 179 7.81 16.32 13.76
N THR A 180 6.60 16.46 13.25
CA THR A 180 5.39 16.07 13.98
C THR A 180 5.27 14.55 14.11
N TYR A 181 5.59 13.82 13.05
CA TYR A 181 5.60 12.36 13.06
C TYR A 181 6.59 11.81 14.11
N GLU A 182 7.82 12.30 14.09
CA GLU A 182 8.87 11.90 15.05
C GLU A 182 8.45 12.23 16.49
N HIS A 183 7.81 13.38 16.71
CA HIS A 183 7.27 13.77 18.02
C HIS A 183 6.18 12.81 18.52
N LEU A 184 5.29 12.35 17.61
CA LEU A 184 4.16 11.49 17.98
C LEU A 184 4.53 10.01 18.13
N PHE A 185 5.51 9.52 17.36
CA PHE A 185 5.81 8.10 17.27
C PHE A 185 7.23 7.73 17.70
N GLY A 186 8.11 8.70 17.96
CA GLY A 186 9.51 8.47 18.34
C GLY A 186 10.40 7.93 17.21
N GLU A 187 9.92 7.98 15.96
CA GLU A 187 10.61 7.45 14.77
C GLU A 187 10.77 8.56 13.72
N ASN A 188 11.95 8.67 13.12
CA ASN A 188 12.20 9.63 12.05
C ASN A 188 11.76 9.04 10.69
N PRO A 189 10.68 9.55 10.06
CA PRO A 189 10.18 9.04 8.78
C PRO A 189 10.87 9.68 7.56
N ASN A 190 11.92 10.48 7.73
CA ASN A 190 12.56 11.25 6.64
C ASN A 190 13.22 10.33 5.60
N ASN A 191 12.40 9.76 4.73
CA ASN A 191 12.77 8.86 3.66
C ASN A 191 12.08 9.28 2.35
N ASP A 192 12.80 9.21 1.24
CA ASP A 192 12.27 9.46 -0.10
C ASP A 192 11.96 8.13 -0.80
N ILE A 193 10.68 7.86 -1.04
CA ILE A 193 10.21 6.63 -1.71
C ILE A 193 10.69 6.51 -3.16
N MET A 194 11.13 7.60 -3.78
CA MET A 194 11.67 7.60 -5.13
C MET A 194 13.14 7.16 -5.16
N SER A 195 13.84 7.24 -4.02
CA SER A 195 15.25 6.88 -3.94
C SER A 195 15.46 5.36 -3.95
N GLU A 196 16.47 4.90 -4.69
CA GLU A 196 16.84 3.47 -4.70
C GLU A 196 17.35 3.00 -3.32
N ALA A 197 18.02 3.89 -2.58
CA ALA A 197 18.47 3.60 -1.22
C ALA A 197 17.30 3.23 -0.29
N PHE A 198 16.20 3.97 -0.34
CA PHE A 198 15.01 3.65 0.45
C PHE A 198 14.35 2.34 -0.02
N LYS A 199 14.25 2.10 -1.34
CA LYS A 199 13.72 0.85 -1.86
C LYS A 199 14.51 -0.36 -1.39
N GLN A 200 15.85 -0.24 -1.30
CA GLN A 200 16.70 -1.28 -0.72
C GLN A 200 16.43 -1.50 0.78
N VAL A 201 16.13 -0.43 1.55
CA VAL A 201 15.69 -0.57 2.94
C VAL A 201 14.37 -1.35 3.01
N VAL A 202 13.40 -1.02 2.15
CA VAL A 202 12.12 -1.75 2.07
C VAL A 202 12.34 -3.21 1.72
N ASP A 203 13.20 -3.53 0.72
CA ASP A 203 13.50 -4.90 0.32
C ASP A 203 14.08 -5.75 1.45
N ASN A 204 14.79 -5.12 2.39
CA ASN A 204 15.38 -5.78 3.57
C ASN A 204 14.48 -5.74 4.80
N THR A 205 13.35 -5.03 4.74
CA THR A 205 12.40 -4.93 5.85
C THR A 205 11.32 -5.99 5.69
N ALA A 206 11.16 -6.83 6.71
CA ALA A 206 10.09 -7.81 6.73
C ALA A 206 8.78 -7.13 7.15
N TYR A 207 7.78 -7.10 6.26
CA TYR A 207 6.47 -6.53 6.52
C TYR A 207 5.37 -7.25 5.71
N ASP A 208 4.13 -7.04 6.10
CA ASP A 208 2.97 -7.76 5.56
C ASP A 208 2.07 -6.86 4.72
N ILE A 209 1.98 -5.57 5.08
CA ILE A 209 1.03 -4.64 4.49
C ILE A 209 1.69 -3.30 4.18
N LEU A 210 1.41 -2.77 3.01
CA LEU A 210 1.86 -1.44 2.58
C LEU A 210 0.71 -0.45 2.66
N PHE A 211 0.91 0.67 3.37
CA PHE A 211 0.03 1.83 3.36
C PHE A 211 0.62 2.95 2.50
N ALA A 212 -0.23 3.70 1.80
CA ALA A 212 0.19 4.93 1.14
C ALA A 212 -0.97 5.92 0.95
N GLY A 213 -0.85 7.09 1.58
CA GLY A 213 -1.67 8.28 1.33
C GLY A 213 -0.98 9.19 0.31
N PHE A 214 -1.00 8.84 -0.97
CA PHE A 214 -0.16 9.52 -1.97
C PHE A 214 -0.83 10.75 -2.60
N PRO A 215 -0.04 11.79 -2.96
CA PRO A 215 -0.58 13.02 -3.54
C PRO A 215 -1.10 12.82 -4.97
N CYS A 216 -2.24 13.46 -5.29
CA CYS A 216 -2.86 13.42 -6.62
C CYS A 216 -2.15 14.28 -7.68
N GLN A 217 -1.18 15.11 -7.31
CA GLN A 217 -0.62 16.15 -8.19
C GLN A 217 0.20 15.62 -9.38
N THR A 218 0.45 14.34 -9.45
CA THR A 218 1.50 13.74 -10.26
C THR A 218 1.04 13.04 -11.55
N PHE A 219 -0.24 13.12 -11.92
CA PHE A 219 -0.74 12.54 -13.16
C PHE A 219 -0.94 13.57 -14.30
N SER A 220 -0.23 14.71 -14.28
CA SER A 220 -0.39 15.72 -15.33
C SER A 220 0.32 15.29 -16.63
N ARG A 221 -0.49 14.97 -17.64
CA ARG A 221 -0.13 14.85 -19.08
C ARG A 221 1.09 13.98 -19.40
N VAL A 222 1.00 12.70 -19.09
CA VAL A 222 1.90 11.73 -19.71
C VAL A 222 1.21 11.14 -20.93
N GLY A 223 1.88 11.25 -22.09
CA GLY A 223 1.41 10.72 -23.35
C GLY A 223 1.22 9.20 -23.28
N LEU A 224 0.11 8.74 -23.82
CA LEU A 224 -0.17 7.34 -24.08
C LEU A 224 0.82 6.85 -25.15
N GLY A 225 1.90 6.16 -24.77
CA GLY A 225 2.63 5.46 -25.81
C GLY A 225 4.08 5.07 -25.61
N GLU A 226 4.79 5.51 -24.58
CA GLU A 226 6.19 5.12 -24.40
C GLU A 226 6.48 4.67 -22.97
N GLY A 227 7.28 3.60 -22.87
CA GLY A 227 7.54 2.86 -21.64
C GLY A 227 8.11 3.69 -20.48
N PHE A 228 8.15 3.05 -19.33
CA PHE A 228 8.48 3.50 -17.97
C PHE A 228 9.70 4.42 -17.75
N GLU A 229 10.45 4.83 -18.79
CA GLU A 229 11.79 5.41 -18.62
C GLU A 229 11.88 6.93 -18.64
N ASN A 230 10.87 7.70 -19.03
CA ASN A 230 11.08 9.12 -19.30
C ASN A 230 9.96 10.07 -18.87
N GLU A 231 9.60 10.22 -17.59
CA GLU A 231 9.01 11.49 -17.14
C GLU A 231 8.89 11.63 -15.60
N GLU A 232 9.43 12.71 -15.07
CA GLU A 232 9.79 12.88 -13.67
C GLU A 232 8.67 13.30 -12.67
N LYS A 233 7.41 13.41 -12.99
CA LYS A 233 6.39 13.95 -12.06
C LYS A 233 5.02 13.26 -12.02
N GLY A 234 4.80 12.20 -12.76
CA GLY A 234 3.59 11.35 -12.65
C GLY A 234 3.75 10.15 -11.69
N LYS A 235 4.82 10.16 -10.90
CA LYS A 235 5.57 8.94 -10.57
C LYS A 235 5.29 8.34 -9.19
N ILE A 236 4.71 9.05 -8.24
CA ILE A 236 4.57 8.52 -6.86
C ILE A 236 3.82 7.19 -6.84
N PHE A 237 2.69 7.09 -7.55
CA PHE A 237 1.97 5.81 -7.67
C PHE A 237 2.84 4.70 -8.29
N PHE A 238 3.62 5.01 -9.32
CA PHE A 238 4.47 4.01 -9.98
C PHE A 238 5.65 3.57 -9.10
N HIS A 239 6.21 4.46 -8.27
CA HIS A 239 7.19 4.06 -7.24
C HIS A 239 6.55 3.19 -6.17
N ILE A 240 5.32 3.48 -5.74
CA ILE A 240 4.56 2.60 -4.84
C ILE A 240 4.32 1.25 -5.51
N ALA A 241 3.88 1.23 -6.79
CA ALA A 241 3.67 0.00 -7.55
C ALA A 241 4.95 -0.82 -7.73
N GLU A 242 6.09 -0.14 -7.95
CA GLU A 242 7.41 -0.77 -8.00
C GLU A 242 7.79 -1.39 -6.65
N ILE A 243 7.59 -0.69 -5.54
CA ILE A 243 7.82 -1.22 -4.20
C ILE A 243 6.93 -2.45 -3.97
N ILE A 244 5.63 -2.38 -4.29
CA ILE A 244 4.72 -3.53 -4.21
C ILE A 244 5.20 -4.70 -5.05
N LYS A 245 5.71 -4.44 -6.27
CA LYS A 245 6.25 -5.47 -7.16
C LYS A 245 7.50 -6.13 -6.57
N ARG A 246 8.42 -5.36 -5.98
CA ARG A 246 9.70 -5.84 -5.43
C ARG A 246 9.51 -6.67 -4.17
N SER A 247 8.77 -6.14 -3.21
CA SER A 247 8.63 -6.73 -1.87
C SER A 247 7.42 -7.66 -1.71
N ARG A 248 6.44 -7.54 -2.59
CA ARG A 248 5.22 -8.33 -2.65
C ARG A 248 4.52 -8.52 -1.29
N PRO A 249 4.02 -7.42 -0.69
CA PRO A 249 3.29 -7.49 0.56
C PRO A 249 2.02 -8.34 0.42
N SER A 250 1.52 -8.89 1.53
CA SER A 250 0.27 -9.66 1.56
C SER A 250 -0.94 -8.83 1.13
N ALA A 251 -0.89 -7.54 1.47
CA ALA A 251 -1.96 -6.60 1.15
C ALA A 251 -1.42 -5.17 1.03
N PHE A 252 -2.21 -4.30 0.45
CA PHE A 252 -1.96 -2.87 0.46
C PHE A 252 -3.24 -2.08 0.75
N PHE A 253 -3.04 -0.90 1.30
CA PHE A 253 -4.05 0.13 1.52
C PHE A 253 -3.59 1.45 0.91
N LEU A 254 -4.31 1.94 -0.09
CA LEU A 254 -3.99 3.20 -0.77
C LEU A 254 -5.12 4.20 -0.57
N GLU A 255 -4.75 5.45 -0.23
CA GLU A 255 -5.69 6.56 -0.07
C GLU A 255 -5.35 7.69 -1.03
N ASN A 256 -6.39 8.38 -1.54
CA ASN A 256 -6.24 9.57 -2.36
C ASN A 256 -7.50 10.44 -2.31
N VAL A 257 -7.45 11.63 -2.91
CA VAL A 257 -8.62 12.50 -3.05
C VAL A 257 -9.68 11.86 -3.97
N ASP A 258 -10.95 12.19 -3.76
CA ASP A 258 -12.09 11.67 -4.53
C ASP A 258 -12.00 11.97 -6.03
N HIS A 259 -11.39 13.10 -6.39
CA HIS A 259 -11.22 13.47 -7.79
C HIS A 259 -10.33 12.51 -8.60
N LEU A 260 -9.57 11.64 -7.95
CA LEU A 260 -8.77 10.60 -8.59
C LEU A 260 -9.62 9.72 -9.53
N VAL A 261 -10.83 9.35 -9.12
CA VAL A 261 -11.69 8.45 -9.91
C VAL A 261 -12.29 9.11 -11.16
N THR A 262 -12.35 10.43 -11.22
CA THR A 262 -12.89 11.20 -12.35
C THR A 262 -11.82 11.87 -13.21
N ARG A 263 -10.59 11.93 -12.71
CA ARG A 263 -9.48 12.60 -13.37
C ARG A 263 -9.22 12.02 -14.76
N ASP A 264 -8.90 12.90 -15.71
CA ASP A 264 -8.66 12.55 -17.12
C ASP A 264 -9.79 11.68 -17.71
N LYS A 265 -11.04 11.99 -17.36
CA LYS A 265 -12.23 11.19 -17.74
C LYS A 265 -12.14 9.73 -17.27
N GLY A 266 -11.54 9.51 -16.07
CA GLY A 266 -11.39 8.19 -15.46
C GLY A 266 -10.19 7.38 -15.96
N LYS A 267 -9.39 7.90 -16.90
CA LYS A 267 -8.22 7.16 -17.46
C LYS A 267 -7.15 6.91 -16.41
N THR A 268 -6.88 7.90 -15.55
CA THR A 268 -5.91 7.78 -14.44
C THR A 268 -6.29 6.64 -13.50
N PHE A 269 -7.52 6.62 -13.03
CA PHE A 269 -7.99 5.57 -12.12
C PHE A 269 -7.98 4.19 -12.78
N ARG A 270 -8.39 4.11 -14.06
CA ARG A 270 -8.32 2.85 -14.83
C ARG A 270 -6.90 2.31 -14.88
N LYS A 271 -5.88 3.13 -15.18
CA LYS A 271 -4.48 2.69 -15.22
C LYS A 271 -4.00 2.18 -13.86
N ILE A 272 -4.41 2.84 -12.75
CA ILE A 272 -4.11 2.36 -11.40
C ILE A 272 -4.70 0.96 -11.18
N ILE A 273 -5.98 0.75 -11.47
CA ILE A 273 -6.65 -0.54 -11.27
C ILE A 273 -6.04 -1.62 -12.18
N GLU A 274 -5.75 -1.31 -13.45
CA GLU A 274 -5.09 -2.24 -14.38
C GLU A 274 -3.71 -2.64 -13.86
N THR A 275 -2.90 -1.68 -13.37
CA THR A 275 -1.59 -2.00 -12.80
C THR A 275 -1.73 -2.92 -11.58
N LEU A 276 -2.63 -2.62 -10.66
CA LEU A 276 -2.79 -3.42 -9.43
C LEU A 276 -3.36 -4.82 -9.70
N GLU A 277 -4.40 -4.93 -10.54
CA GLU A 277 -5.10 -6.20 -10.81
C GLU A 277 -4.37 -7.07 -11.84
N THR A 278 -3.88 -6.46 -12.92
CA THR A 278 -3.37 -7.20 -14.07
C THR A 278 -1.86 -7.35 -14.03
N GLU A 279 -1.12 -6.27 -13.76
CA GLU A 279 0.35 -6.30 -13.77
C GLU A 279 0.91 -6.88 -12.46
N LEU A 280 0.36 -6.44 -11.31
CA LEU A 280 0.81 -6.85 -9.98
C LEU A 280 0.07 -8.07 -9.41
N LYS A 281 -1.04 -8.50 -10.04
CA LYS A 281 -1.81 -9.68 -9.65
C LYS A 281 -2.41 -9.61 -8.24
N TYR A 282 -2.86 -8.44 -7.82
CA TYR A 282 -3.63 -8.29 -6.58
C TYR A 282 -5.13 -8.37 -6.84
N LYS A 283 -5.88 -8.95 -5.91
CA LYS A 283 -7.33 -8.84 -5.85
C LYS A 283 -7.69 -7.52 -5.20
N VAL A 284 -8.20 -6.57 -5.97
CA VAL A 284 -8.68 -5.28 -5.45
C VAL A 284 -10.15 -5.40 -5.07
N ILE A 285 -10.52 -4.98 -3.87
CA ILE A 285 -11.92 -4.94 -3.42
C ILE A 285 -12.71 -3.97 -4.30
N GLY A 286 -13.89 -4.38 -4.75
CA GLY A 286 -14.72 -3.60 -5.68
C GLY A 286 -14.43 -3.84 -7.17
N VAL A 287 -13.42 -4.67 -7.49
CA VAL A 287 -13.10 -5.08 -8.86
C VAL A 287 -13.52 -6.53 -9.09
N SER A 288 -14.21 -6.77 -10.20
CA SER A 288 -14.55 -8.11 -10.68
C SER A 288 -13.89 -8.35 -12.04
N VAL A 289 -13.54 -9.61 -12.31
CA VAL A 289 -12.98 -10.03 -13.59
C VAL A 289 -14.03 -10.87 -14.32
N THR A 290 -14.35 -10.51 -15.55
CA THR A 290 -15.27 -11.30 -16.38
C THR A 290 -14.57 -12.57 -16.89
N GLY A 291 -15.34 -13.53 -17.40
CA GLY A 291 -14.80 -14.74 -18.03
C GLY A 291 -13.87 -14.48 -19.23
N THR A 292 -13.91 -13.28 -19.79
CA THR A 292 -13.00 -12.82 -20.87
C THR A 292 -11.77 -12.07 -20.36
N GLY A 293 -11.56 -12.01 -19.03
CA GLY A 293 -10.44 -11.30 -18.42
C GLY A 293 -10.62 -9.77 -18.31
N THR A 294 -11.80 -9.25 -18.64
CA THR A 294 -12.07 -7.80 -18.58
C THR A 294 -12.37 -7.37 -17.14
N LEU A 295 -11.72 -6.30 -16.68
CA LEU A 295 -11.97 -5.71 -15.36
C LEU A 295 -13.29 -4.93 -15.37
N THR A 296 -14.12 -5.17 -14.36
CA THR A 296 -15.41 -4.50 -14.16
C THR A 296 -15.48 -3.90 -12.77
N TYR A 297 -15.77 -2.62 -12.67
CA TYR A 297 -15.90 -1.87 -11.41
C TYR A 297 -16.64 -0.56 -11.62
N LYS A 298 -17.16 0.00 -10.54
CA LYS A 298 -17.76 1.35 -10.54
C LYS A 298 -16.84 2.30 -9.77
N PRO A 299 -16.22 3.31 -10.42
CA PRO A 299 -15.27 4.20 -9.76
C PRO A 299 -15.80 4.87 -8.48
N LYS A 300 -17.09 5.21 -8.42
CA LYS A 300 -17.73 5.80 -7.25
C LYS A 300 -17.77 4.89 -6.03
N ASP A 301 -17.72 3.56 -6.23
CA ASP A 301 -17.74 2.59 -5.13
C ASP A 301 -16.43 2.56 -4.34
N PHE A 302 -15.39 3.25 -4.82
CA PHE A 302 -14.13 3.46 -4.12
C PHE A 302 -14.11 4.74 -3.28
N VAL A 303 -15.13 5.61 -3.42
CA VAL A 303 -15.19 6.89 -2.72
C VAL A 303 -16.04 6.79 -1.47
N ARG A 304 -15.47 7.26 -0.35
CA ARG A 304 -16.15 7.36 0.95
C ARG A 304 -16.02 8.77 1.49
N ASN A 305 -17.07 9.23 2.16
CA ASN A 305 -17.09 10.56 2.75
C ASN A 305 -16.91 10.46 4.27
N SER A 306 -16.00 11.23 4.84
CA SER A 306 -15.71 11.26 6.27
C SER A 306 -16.96 11.51 7.13
N ARG A 307 -17.94 12.24 6.60
CA ARG A 307 -19.23 12.46 7.25
C ARG A 307 -19.94 11.17 7.66
N ASN A 308 -19.78 10.11 6.87
CA ASN A 308 -20.39 8.81 7.17
C ASN A 308 -19.62 8.03 8.23
N PHE A 309 -18.46 8.53 8.67
CA PHE A 309 -17.57 7.90 9.62
C PHE A 309 -17.48 8.66 10.95
N GLY A 310 -18.53 9.42 11.28
CA GLY A 310 -18.73 9.97 12.60
C GLY A 310 -18.12 11.35 12.86
N VAL A 311 -17.65 12.05 11.82
CA VAL A 311 -17.15 13.42 11.95
C VAL A 311 -17.97 14.39 11.07
N PRO A 312 -18.28 15.59 11.55
CA PRO A 312 -19.09 16.57 10.81
C PRO A 312 -18.24 17.29 9.74
N GLN A 313 -17.64 16.52 8.83
CA GLN A 313 -16.83 17.04 7.73
C GLN A 313 -17.20 16.37 6.41
N ASN A 314 -17.54 17.17 5.42
CA ASN A 314 -17.75 16.71 4.05
C ASN A 314 -16.40 16.55 3.33
N ARG A 315 -15.76 15.39 3.53
CA ARG A 315 -14.42 15.07 2.99
C ARG A 315 -14.45 13.72 2.27
N PRO A 316 -14.80 13.72 0.97
CA PRO A 316 -14.75 12.49 0.18
C PRO A 316 -13.30 12.09 -0.14
N ARG A 317 -13.02 10.78 -0.05
CA ARG A 317 -11.71 10.18 -0.33
C ARG A 317 -11.85 8.86 -1.05
N THR A 318 -10.89 8.58 -1.92
CA THR A 318 -10.77 7.30 -2.63
C THR A 318 -9.94 6.34 -1.79
N TYR A 319 -10.44 5.13 -1.58
CA TYR A 319 -9.75 4.03 -0.89
C TYR A 319 -9.61 2.85 -1.82
N ILE A 320 -8.40 2.27 -1.89
CA ILE A 320 -8.11 1.10 -2.71
C ILE A 320 -7.43 0.06 -1.81
N ILE A 321 -8.06 -1.09 -1.61
CA ILE A 321 -7.55 -2.19 -0.80
C ILE A 321 -7.35 -3.39 -1.71
N GLY A 322 -6.17 -4.01 -1.65
CA GLY A 322 -5.85 -5.18 -2.45
C GLY A 322 -5.11 -6.26 -1.67
N PHE A 323 -5.32 -7.51 -2.08
CA PHE A 323 -4.74 -8.71 -1.48
C PHE A 323 -4.00 -9.51 -2.55
N ASP A 324 -2.84 -10.06 -2.20
CA ASP A 324 -1.96 -10.80 -3.10
C ASP A 324 -2.60 -12.11 -3.58
N ARG A 325 -2.86 -12.24 -4.89
CA ARG A 325 -3.43 -13.46 -5.48
C ARG A 325 -2.50 -14.66 -5.43
N GLU A 326 -1.19 -14.44 -5.35
CA GLU A 326 -0.22 -15.53 -5.29
C GLU A 326 0.01 -16.02 -3.87
N ARG A 327 -0.30 -15.19 -2.87
CA ARG A 327 -0.19 -15.58 -1.47
C ARG A 327 -1.43 -16.31 -0.97
N PHE A 328 -2.62 -15.87 -1.39
CA PHE A 328 -3.89 -16.37 -0.85
C PHE A 328 -4.62 -17.27 -1.85
N LYS A 329 -5.26 -18.31 -1.34
CA LYS A 329 -6.02 -19.26 -2.16
C LYS A 329 -7.18 -18.56 -2.89
N PRO A 330 -7.44 -18.91 -4.18
CA PRO A 330 -8.50 -18.27 -4.97
C PRO A 330 -9.88 -18.33 -4.31
N GLU A 331 -10.22 -19.45 -3.65
CA GLU A 331 -11.52 -19.65 -3.00
C GLU A 331 -11.71 -18.68 -1.85
N ARG A 332 -10.65 -18.41 -1.07
CA ARG A 332 -10.68 -17.46 0.04
C ARG A 332 -10.76 -16.03 -0.46
N LEU A 333 -10.05 -15.71 -1.54
CA LEU A 333 -10.14 -14.39 -2.18
C LEU A 333 -11.52 -14.11 -2.76
N GLN A 334 -12.24 -15.16 -3.24
CA GLN A 334 -13.61 -15.05 -3.72
C GLN A 334 -14.62 -14.85 -2.57
N ALA A 335 -14.32 -15.37 -1.38
CA ALA A 335 -15.16 -15.22 -0.19
C ALA A 335 -15.08 -13.82 0.45
N LEU A 336 -14.13 -12.98 0.03
CA LEU A 336 -14.00 -11.62 0.55
C LEU A 336 -15.20 -10.74 0.17
N PRO A 337 -15.57 -9.77 1.04
CA PRO A 337 -16.58 -8.78 0.70
C PRO A 337 -16.25 -8.05 -0.60
N SER A 338 -17.26 -7.80 -1.42
CA SER A 338 -17.11 -7.12 -2.72
C SER A 338 -17.11 -5.59 -2.63
N GLU A 339 -17.43 -5.01 -1.46
CA GLU A 339 -17.57 -3.58 -1.25
C GLU A 339 -16.80 -3.12 0.00
N LEU A 340 -16.27 -1.90 -0.07
CA LEU A 340 -15.67 -1.23 1.09
C LEU A 340 -16.74 -0.80 2.11
N PRO A 341 -16.40 -0.63 3.41
CA PRO A 341 -17.30 -0.09 4.42
C PRO A 341 -17.94 1.23 3.97
N LYS A 342 -19.24 1.40 4.23
CA LYS A 342 -19.99 2.59 3.81
C LYS A 342 -20.07 3.67 4.87
N GLY A 343 -19.78 3.34 6.12
CA GLY A 343 -19.87 4.24 7.26
C GLY A 343 -19.57 3.53 8.57
N ARG A 344 -19.80 4.24 9.65
CA ARG A 344 -19.62 3.82 11.03
C ARG A 344 -20.97 3.89 11.77
N GLU A 345 -21.22 2.99 12.69
CA GLU A 345 -22.48 2.94 13.45
C GLU A 345 -22.66 4.14 14.40
N ARG A 346 -21.58 4.58 15.06
CA ARG A 346 -21.64 5.64 16.06
C ARG A 346 -20.87 6.86 15.61
N SER A 347 -21.50 8.03 15.61
CA SER A 347 -20.85 9.30 15.41
C SER A 347 -19.99 9.70 16.61
N LEU A 348 -18.87 10.38 16.37
CA LEU A 348 -18.05 11.00 17.40
C LEU A 348 -18.64 12.32 17.89
N TYR A 349 -19.27 13.03 16.98
CA TYR A 349 -19.89 14.35 17.19
C TYR A 349 -21.28 14.34 16.57
N ASN A 350 -22.22 15.06 17.17
CA ASN A 350 -23.55 15.26 16.57
C ASN A 350 -23.46 16.15 15.34
N ASP A 351 -22.79 17.29 15.48
CA ASP A 351 -22.55 18.22 14.40
C ASP A 351 -21.24 19.02 14.62
N LEU A 352 -21.01 20.06 13.81
CA LEU A 352 -19.80 20.87 13.88
C LEU A 352 -19.69 21.67 15.20
N ASN A 353 -20.79 22.03 15.85
CA ASN A 353 -20.74 22.80 17.09
C ASN A 353 -20.04 22.02 18.23
N ASP A 354 -20.15 20.69 18.24
CA ASP A 354 -19.44 19.84 19.23
C ASP A 354 -17.90 19.88 19.04
N VAL A 355 -17.42 20.34 17.89
CA VAL A 355 -16.00 20.44 17.55
C VAL A 355 -15.41 21.80 17.91
N LEU A 356 -16.26 22.86 17.88
CA LEU A 356 -15.81 24.23 18.05
C LEU A 356 -15.25 24.48 19.45
N GLU A 357 -14.21 25.33 19.51
CA GLU A 357 -13.62 25.79 20.76
C GLU A 357 -14.36 27.05 21.25
N HIS A 358 -14.43 27.19 22.58
CA HIS A 358 -14.90 28.38 23.24
C HIS A 358 -13.71 29.29 23.58
N ASP A 359 -13.95 30.59 23.72
CA ASP A 359 -12.93 31.59 24.09
C ASP A 359 -11.68 31.61 23.20
N VAL A 360 -11.92 31.48 21.89
CA VAL A 360 -10.86 31.44 20.88
C VAL A 360 -10.08 32.76 20.87
N GLU A 361 -8.74 32.67 20.76
CA GLU A 361 -7.84 33.82 20.68
C GLU A 361 -8.24 34.83 19.59
N PRO A 362 -8.14 36.15 19.85
CA PRO A 362 -8.47 37.18 18.87
C PRO A 362 -7.75 37.06 17.52
N LYS A 363 -6.57 36.42 17.48
CA LYS A 363 -5.82 36.22 16.24
C LYS A 363 -6.58 35.42 15.17
N TYR A 364 -7.53 34.58 15.55
CA TYR A 364 -8.32 33.76 14.62
C TYR A 364 -9.51 34.51 14.03
N TYR A 365 -9.95 35.64 14.63
CA TYR A 365 -11.01 36.48 14.08
C TYR A 365 -10.51 37.25 12.85
N MET A 366 -11.36 37.39 11.86
CA MET A 366 -11.00 38.06 10.60
C MET A 366 -10.92 39.56 10.77
N ALA A 367 -9.94 40.16 10.11
CA ALA A 367 -9.89 41.64 9.97
C ALA A 367 -11.09 42.14 9.14
N SER A 368 -11.72 43.23 9.53
CA SER A 368 -12.91 43.79 8.89
C SER A 368 -12.71 44.03 7.38
N GLY A 369 -11.63 44.69 6.96
CA GLY A 369 -11.36 44.94 5.56
C GLY A 369 -11.08 43.67 4.73
N PHE A 370 -10.56 42.61 5.35
CA PHE A 370 -10.41 41.34 4.66
C PHE A 370 -11.75 40.61 4.50
N LEU A 371 -12.59 40.63 5.52
CA LEU A 371 -13.95 40.07 5.46
C LEU A 371 -14.79 40.78 4.39
N GLU A 372 -14.76 42.12 4.34
CA GLU A 372 -15.43 42.88 3.28
C GLU A 372 -14.95 42.47 1.87
N THR A 373 -13.66 42.27 1.72
CA THR A 373 -13.08 41.80 0.44
C THR A 373 -13.63 40.43 0.03
N LEU A 374 -13.79 39.52 0.98
CA LEU A 374 -14.39 38.22 0.73
C LEU A 374 -15.88 38.32 0.37
N ILE A 375 -16.64 39.16 1.06
CA ILE A 375 -18.07 39.43 0.79
C ILE A 375 -18.23 39.96 -0.64
N LYS A 376 -17.52 41.01 -0.99
CA LYS A 376 -17.55 41.59 -2.34
C LYS A 376 -17.12 40.62 -3.43
N HIS A 377 -16.15 39.76 -3.12
CA HIS A 377 -15.72 38.71 -4.05
C HIS A 377 -16.81 37.67 -4.26
N ARG A 378 -17.47 37.22 -3.19
CA ARG A 378 -18.57 36.25 -3.24
C ARG A 378 -19.74 36.82 -4.09
N GLU A 379 -20.21 38.01 -3.78
CA GLU A 379 -21.29 38.70 -4.54
C GLU A 379 -20.97 38.79 -6.04
N ARG A 380 -19.73 39.17 -6.37
CA ARG A 380 -19.29 39.25 -7.76
C ARG A 380 -19.28 37.90 -8.48
N GLN A 381 -18.94 36.78 -7.79
CA GLN A 381 -18.91 35.47 -8.38
C GLN A 381 -20.33 34.88 -8.53
N GLU A 382 -21.18 35.06 -7.52
CA GLU A 382 -22.59 34.68 -7.56
C GLU A 382 -23.33 35.42 -8.69
N GLY A 383 -23.07 36.70 -8.88
CA GLY A 383 -23.61 37.48 -10.01
C GLY A 383 -23.15 37.00 -11.40
N LYS A 384 -22.10 36.19 -11.48
CA LYS A 384 -21.63 35.54 -12.70
C LYS A 384 -22.09 34.09 -12.85
N GLY A 385 -22.92 33.60 -11.92
CA GLY A 385 -23.37 32.21 -11.90
C GLY A 385 -22.33 31.19 -11.40
N TYR A 386 -21.23 31.67 -10.81
CA TYR A 386 -20.22 30.78 -10.21
C TYR A 386 -20.46 30.66 -8.71
N GLY A 387 -20.69 29.41 -8.24
CA GLY A 387 -20.66 29.10 -6.82
C GLY A 387 -19.21 29.10 -6.35
N PHE A 388 -18.70 30.20 -5.83
CA PHE A 388 -17.33 30.30 -5.33
C PHE A 388 -17.26 31.19 -4.09
N GLY A 389 -16.40 30.78 -3.15
CA GLY A 389 -16.03 31.63 -2.04
C GLY A 389 -15.98 30.90 -0.70
N TYR A 390 -15.86 31.70 0.35
CA TYR A 390 -16.00 31.26 1.72
C TYR A 390 -17.45 30.86 2.04
N ARG A 391 -17.60 30.00 3.03
CA ARG A 391 -18.91 29.70 3.63
C ARG A 391 -18.76 29.81 5.15
N ILE A 392 -19.73 30.48 5.77
CA ILE A 392 -19.90 30.41 7.22
C ILE A 392 -20.68 29.11 7.46
N VAL A 393 -20.02 28.12 8.02
CA VAL A 393 -20.53 26.73 8.03
C VAL A 393 -21.53 26.46 9.14
N ASN A 394 -21.58 27.33 10.16
CA ASN A 394 -22.53 27.31 11.28
C ASN A 394 -23.37 28.60 11.34
N GLU A 395 -23.72 29.18 10.16
CA GLU A 395 -24.55 30.33 10.07
C GLU A 395 -25.94 30.09 10.71
N GLU A 396 -26.56 31.11 11.25
CA GLU A 396 -27.89 31.05 11.87
C GLU A 396 -28.91 30.40 10.91
N GLY A 397 -29.71 29.45 11.43
CA GLY A 397 -30.67 28.68 10.64
C GLY A 397 -30.14 27.39 10.03
N ILE A 398 -28.87 27.00 10.30
CA ILE A 398 -28.34 25.70 9.95
C ILE A 398 -28.46 24.75 11.15
N ASP A 399 -29.42 23.84 11.11
CA ASP A 399 -29.73 22.93 12.24
C ASP A 399 -28.62 21.91 12.55
N SER A 400 -27.84 21.48 11.57
CA SER A 400 -26.76 20.50 11.74
C SER A 400 -25.57 20.89 10.87
N PRO A 401 -24.74 21.83 11.35
CA PRO A 401 -23.62 22.35 10.58
C PRO A 401 -22.54 21.30 10.33
N VAL A 402 -21.98 21.34 9.12
CA VAL A 402 -20.95 20.43 8.64
C VAL A 402 -19.84 21.21 7.94
N ALA A 403 -18.60 20.97 8.31
CA ALA A 403 -17.45 21.56 7.64
C ALA A 403 -17.27 21.03 6.21
N ASN A 404 -16.79 21.87 5.32
CA ASN A 404 -16.28 21.44 4.02
C ASN A 404 -14.91 20.76 4.21
N THR A 405 -14.42 20.11 3.16
CA THR A 405 -13.08 19.52 3.14
C THR A 405 -12.01 20.51 3.59
N LEU A 406 -11.24 20.15 4.59
CA LEU A 406 -10.03 20.87 5.02
C LEU A 406 -8.96 20.77 3.94
N LEU A 407 -8.37 21.88 3.55
CA LEU A 407 -7.38 21.96 2.47
C LEU A 407 -5.99 22.26 3.02
N ALA A 408 -4.95 21.70 2.38
CA ALA A 408 -3.55 21.97 2.72
C ALA A 408 -3.15 23.47 2.64
N THR A 409 -3.96 24.29 1.97
CA THR A 409 -3.79 25.73 1.87
C THR A 409 -4.50 26.51 2.99
N GLY A 410 -5.05 25.81 3.99
CA GLY A 410 -5.68 26.42 5.15
C GLY A 410 -4.75 27.37 5.90
N GLY A 411 -5.32 28.42 6.50
CA GLY A 411 -4.54 29.50 7.13
C GLY A 411 -3.92 30.50 6.16
N SER A 412 -4.13 30.35 4.84
CA SER A 412 -3.59 31.25 3.80
C SER A 412 -4.56 32.36 3.37
N GLY A 413 -5.68 32.53 4.05
CA GLY A 413 -6.75 33.49 3.69
C GLY A 413 -7.66 33.03 2.54
N ARG A 414 -7.56 31.76 2.12
CA ARG A 414 -8.46 31.12 1.15
C ARG A 414 -9.42 30.13 1.83
N GLU A 415 -9.85 30.52 3.04
CA GLU A 415 -10.65 29.65 3.89
C GLU A 415 -12.03 29.39 3.29
N ARG A 416 -12.44 28.12 3.30
CA ARG A 416 -13.78 27.69 2.89
C ARG A 416 -14.72 27.42 4.07
N ASN A 417 -14.18 27.36 5.27
CA ASN A 417 -14.87 27.10 6.52
C ASN A 417 -14.67 28.28 7.46
N LEU A 418 -15.55 29.27 7.40
CA LEU A 418 -15.63 30.35 8.39
C LEU A 418 -16.65 29.96 9.45
N ILE A 419 -16.40 30.42 10.67
CA ILE A 419 -17.24 30.18 11.84
C ILE A 419 -17.86 31.49 12.27
N TYR A 420 -19.15 31.45 12.53
CA TYR A 420 -19.88 32.48 13.26
C TYR A 420 -19.72 32.23 14.77
N ASP A 421 -19.04 33.12 15.45
CA ASP A 421 -18.69 33.07 16.87
C ASP A 421 -18.67 34.49 17.43
N PRO A 422 -19.87 35.07 17.65
CA PRO A 422 -20.00 36.47 18.10
C PRO A 422 -19.56 36.61 19.56
N ARG A 423 -18.69 37.62 19.80
CA ARG A 423 -18.23 38.02 21.12
C ARG A 423 -18.14 39.53 21.22
N ASP A 424 -18.59 40.09 22.32
CA ASP A 424 -18.65 41.55 22.55
C ASP A 424 -17.27 42.20 22.69
N ASP A 425 -16.27 41.39 23.15
CA ASP A 425 -14.91 41.84 23.44
C ASP A 425 -13.97 41.81 22.21
N ILE A 426 -14.44 41.41 21.01
CA ILE A 426 -13.61 41.18 19.83
C ILE A 426 -13.65 42.35 18.83
N ALA A 427 -14.82 42.94 18.62
CA ALA A 427 -15.01 43.98 17.62
C ALA A 427 -14.05 45.15 17.83
N GLY A 428 -13.37 45.57 16.76
CA GLY A 428 -12.48 46.73 16.79
C GLY A 428 -11.08 46.48 17.36
N ILE A 429 -10.78 45.30 17.90
CA ILE A 429 -9.42 44.96 18.38
C ILE A 429 -8.40 45.03 17.23
N VAL A 430 -7.26 45.64 17.49
CA VAL A 430 -6.12 45.67 16.57
C VAL A 430 -5.16 44.54 16.89
N VAL A 431 -5.00 43.59 15.96
CA VAL A 431 -4.10 42.46 16.09
C VAL A 431 -2.85 42.66 15.22
N ARG A 432 -1.69 42.44 15.77
CA ARG A 432 -0.41 42.54 15.03
C ARG A 432 -0.44 41.68 13.75
N GLY A 433 -0.07 42.29 12.64
CA GLY A 433 -0.06 41.62 11.33
C GLY A 433 -1.37 41.71 10.54
N LYS A 434 -2.47 42.21 11.13
CA LYS A 434 -3.72 42.53 10.43
C LYS A 434 -3.75 44.01 10.06
N LYS A 435 -4.22 44.31 8.83
CA LYS A 435 -4.23 45.70 8.28
C LYS A 435 -5.36 46.56 8.83
N THR A 436 -6.45 45.95 9.24
CA THR A 436 -7.63 46.64 9.80
C THR A 436 -8.02 45.93 11.10
N PRO A 437 -8.75 46.61 12.00
CA PRO A 437 -9.28 46.01 13.21
C PRO A 437 -10.13 44.76 12.92
N LEU A 438 -10.36 43.96 13.93
CA LEU A 438 -11.21 42.78 13.84
C LEU A 438 -12.66 43.16 13.53
N ASN A 439 -13.34 42.26 12.81
CA ASN A 439 -14.72 42.50 12.38
C ASN A 439 -15.72 42.47 13.56
N ASP A 440 -16.82 43.15 13.38
CA ASP A 440 -17.95 43.25 14.31
C ASP A 440 -19.02 42.16 14.11
N LYS A 441 -18.84 41.31 13.09
CA LYS A 441 -19.78 40.23 12.73
C LYS A 441 -19.48 38.90 13.45
N GLY A 442 -18.45 38.85 14.29
CA GLY A 442 -18.05 37.61 14.97
C GLY A 442 -17.60 36.50 14.03
N ILE A 443 -17.02 36.88 12.88
CA ILE A 443 -16.56 35.86 11.89
C ILE A 443 -15.08 35.54 12.10
N ARG A 444 -14.79 34.26 12.26
CA ARG A 444 -13.42 33.74 12.44
C ARG A 444 -13.10 32.55 11.52
N VAL A 445 -11.83 32.26 11.40
CA VAL A 445 -11.35 30.97 10.86
C VAL A 445 -11.41 29.91 11.96
N MET A 446 -11.47 28.65 11.58
CA MET A 446 -11.30 27.54 12.52
C MET A 446 -9.86 27.49 13.04
N THR A 447 -9.68 27.08 14.28
CA THR A 447 -8.36 26.88 14.89
C THR A 447 -7.70 25.59 14.40
N PRO A 448 -6.38 25.42 14.56
CA PRO A 448 -5.73 24.12 14.31
C PRO A 448 -6.29 22.99 15.18
N THR A 449 -6.68 23.26 16.42
CA THR A 449 -7.30 22.28 17.33
C THR A 449 -8.63 21.78 16.76
N GLU A 450 -9.50 22.67 16.29
CA GLU A 450 -10.77 22.31 15.65
C GLU A 450 -10.55 21.46 14.38
N TRP A 451 -9.50 21.76 13.60
CA TRP A 451 -9.11 20.92 12.47
C TRP A 451 -8.64 19.54 12.92
N GLY A 452 -7.84 19.49 14.00
CA GLY A 452 -7.38 18.22 14.59
C GLY A 452 -8.54 17.34 15.08
N LYS A 453 -9.56 17.95 15.70
CA LYS A 453 -10.79 17.25 16.10
C LYS A 453 -11.56 16.69 14.90
N LEU A 454 -11.74 17.50 13.83
CA LEU A 454 -12.41 17.08 12.59
C LEU A 454 -11.68 15.95 11.86
N GLN A 455 -10.36 15.83 12.01
CA GLN A 455 -9.59 14.73 11.45
C GLN A 455 -9.45 13.55 12.44
N GLY A 456 -9.91 13.70 13.67
CA GLY A 456 -9.84 12.65 14.69
C GLY A 456 -8.44 12.48 15.30
N PHE A 457 -7.55 13.47 15.19
CA PHE A 457 -6.26 13.46 15.90
C PHE A 457 -6.42 13.92 17.34
N ILE A 458 -7.13 15.02 17.57
CA ILE A 458 -7.34 15.65 18.86
C ILE A 458 -8.67 15.18 19.44
N ASN A 459 -8.73 14.95 20.73
CA ASN A 459 -9.86 14.43 21.50
C ASN A 459 -10.38 13.07 21.01
N TYR A 460 -9.52 12.28 20.35
CA TYR A 460 -9.93 10.96 19.88
C TYR A 460 -8.77 9.96 19.74
N ALA A 461 -7.92 10.11 18.73
CA ALA A 461 -7.01 9.03 18.36
C ALA A 461 -5.79 8.91 19.27
N PHE A 462 -5.41 9.97 19.95
CA PHE A 462 -4.24 10.02 20.82
C PHE A 462 -4.59 10.16 22.30
N ILE A 463 -5.85 9.93 22.68
CA ILE A 463 -6.24 9.82 24.08
C ILE A 463 -5.73 8.47 24.60
N ASP A 464 -5.04 8.49 25.73
CA ASP A 464 -4.57 7.30 26.44
C ASP A 464 -5.69 6.62 27.27
N GLU A 465 -5.33 5.56 28.00
CA GLU A 465 -6.27 4.79 28.82
C GLU A 465 -6.78 5.60 30.01
N GLU A 466 -6.04 6.60 30.48
CA GLU A 466 -6.44 7.51 31.55
C GLU A 466 -7.27 8.69 31.03
N GLY A 467 -7.50 8.80 29.72
CA GLY A 467 -8.24 9.88 29.08
C GLY A 467 -7.44 11.14 28.82
N VAL A 468 -6.11 11.08 28.88
CA VAL A 468 -5.22 12.21 28.64
C VAL A 468 -4.93 12.36 27.14
N GLU A 469 -5.00 13.60 26.64
CA GLU A 469 -4.66 13.92 25.26
C GLU A 469 -3.15 13.86 25.02
N GLY A 470 -2.72 12.96 24.15
CA GLY A 470 -1.32 12.75 23.76
C GLY A 470 -0.93 13.43 22.46
N PHE A 471 -1.88 14.01 21.70
CA PHE A 471 -1.54 14.73 20.48
C PHE A 471 -1.05 16.14 20.78
N SER A 472 0.14 16.44 20.30
CA SER A 472 0.64 17.83 20.28
C SER A 472 1.55 18.06 19.08
N PHE A 473 1.66 19.31 18.66
CA PHE A 473 2.68 19.70 17.70
C PHE A 473 3.96 20.11 18.44
N PRO A 474 5.14 19.83 17.86
CA PRO A 474 6.38 20.44 18.36
C PRO A 474 6.31 21.98 18.34
N ASP A 475 6.88 22.66 19.31
CA ASP A 475 6.85 24.14 19.45
C ASP A 475 7.34 24.88 18.19
N ARG A 476 8.22 24.23 17.41
CA ARG A 476 8.80 24.81 16.20
C ARG A 476 7.91 24.72 14.97
N VAL A 477 6.72 24.10 15.07
CA VAL A 477 5.76 24.00 13.96
C VAL A 477 4.83 25.19 13.97
N PRO A 478 4.93 26.13 12.99
CA PRO A 478 4.06 27.30 12.94
C PRO A 478 2.63 26.93 12.52
N ASP A 479 1.64 27.74 12.92
CA ASP A 479 0.21 27.46 12.69
C ASP A 479 -0.12 27.17 11.22
N VAL A 480 0.51 27.86 10.27
CA VAL A 480 0.32 27.60 8.82
C VAL A 480 0.70 26.15 8.47
N GLN A 481 1.74 25.59 9.10
CA GLN A 481 2.14 24.22 8.87
C GLN A 481 1.22 23.22 9.59
N LYS A 482 0.64 23.58 10.75
CA LYS A 482 -0.38 22.76 11.42
C LYS A 482 -1.61 22.58 10.52
N TYR A 483 -2.12 23.68 9.92
CA TYR A 483 -3.19 23.62 8.93
C TYR A 483 -2.83 22.77 7.71
N LYS A 484 -1.61 22.96 7.15
CA LYS A 484 -1.13 22.17 6.02
C LYS A 484 -1.11 20.67 6.34
N GLN A 485 -0.62 20.30 7.51
CA GLN A 485 -0.53 18.92 7.96
C GLN A 485 -1.90 18.27 8.12
N PHE A 486 -2.85 18.92 8.79
CA PHE A 486 -4.21 18.40 8.91
C PHE A 486 -4.95 18.40 7.56
N GLY A 487 -4.74 19.40 6.71
CA GLY A 487 -5.33 19.45 5.37
C GLY A 487 -4.86 18.30 4.45
N ASN A 488 -3.58 17.92 4.56
CA ASN A 488 -3.00 16.79 3.84
C ASN A 488 -3.31 15.43 4.48
N SER A 489 -3.70 15.42 5.75
CA SER A 489 -3.93 14.18 6.47
C SER A 489 -5.26 13.52 6.14
N VAL A 490 -5.50 12.36 6.72
CA VAL A 490 -6.71 11.56 6.60
C VAL A 490 -7.64 11.78 7.80
N THR A 491 -8.90 11.36 7.69
CA THR A 491 -9.83 11.30 8.82
C THR A 491 -9.67 9.94 9.51
N ILE A 492 -9.06 9.92 10.70
CA ILE A 492 -8.72 8.68 11.43
C ILE A 492 -9.94 7.76 11.64
N PRO A 493 -11.14 8.25 12.04
CA PRO A 493 -12.31 7.38 12.16
C PRO A 493 -12.70 6.63 10.87
N ALA A 494 -12.45 7.22 9.70
CA ALA A 494 -12.66 6.52 8.42
C ALA A 494 -11.59 5.46 8.18
N ILE A 495 -10.34 5.75 8.55
CA ILE A 495 -9.24 4.78 8.46
C ILE A 495 -9.48 3.59 9.38
N GLU A 496 -9.99 3.80 10.60
CA GLU A 496 -10.32 2.71 11.54
C GLU A 496 -11.33 1.71 10.94
N GLU A 497 -12.38 2.20 10.28
CA GLU A 497 -13.36 1.29 9.67
C GLU A 497 -12.76 0.53 8.47
N MET A 498 -11.88 1.16 7.69
CA MET A 498 -11.12 0.47 6.64
C MET A 498 -10.13 -0.55 7.24
N ALA A 499 -9.51 -0.22 8.37
CA ALA A 499 -8.61 -1.12 9.08
C ALA A 499 -9.34 -2.33 9.68
N ARG A 500 -10.53 -2.16 10.30
CA ARG A 500 -11.39 -3.26 10.77
C ARG A 500 -11.77 -4.18 9.61
N PHE A 501 -12.16 -3.60 8.49
CA PHE A 501 -12.49 -4.34 7.28
C PHE A 501 -11.28 -5.13 6.76
N MET A 502 -10.12 -4.49 6.68
CA MET A 502 -8.90 -5.13 6.20
C MET A 502 -8.42 -6.24 7.14
N ARG A 503 -8.52 -6.03 8.45
CA ARG A 503 -8.25 -7.05 9.46
C ARG A 503 -9.17 -8.25 9.30
N PHE A 504 -10.48 -8.04 9.18
CA PHE A 504 -11.45 -9.11 8.90
C PHE A 504 -11.09 -9.90 7.63
N CYS A 505 -10.75 -9.21 6.53
CA CYS A 505 -10.32 -9.86 5.30
C CYS A 505 -9.06 -10.70 5.50
N LEU A 506 -8.05 -10.17 6.19
CA LEU A 506 -6.79 -10.88 6.46
C LEU A 506 -7.01 -12.09 7.38
N GLU A 507 -7.81 -11.97 8.43
CA GLU A 507 -8.17 -13.09 9.30
C GLU A 507 -8.85 -14.20 8.49
N THR A 508 -9.82 -13.86 7.61
CA THR A 508 -10.48 -14.81 6.69
C THR A 508 -9.49 -15.48 5.73
N LEU A 509 -8.54 -14.72 5.18
CA LEU A 509 -7.55 -15.23 4.25
C LEU A 509 -6.49 -16.12 4.90
N CYS A 510 -6.18 -15.89 6.19
CA CYS A 510 -5.14 -16.59 6.94
C CYS A 510 -5.67 -17.74 7.81
N GLU A 511 -6.99 -17.98 7.84
CA GLU A 511 -7.54 -19.11 8.60
C GLU A 511 -6.86 -20.43 8.19
N PRO A 512 -6.43 -21.29 9.14
CA PRO A 512 -5.90 -22.60 8.81
C PRO A 512 -6.98 -23.46 8.14
N ASP A 513 -6.57 -24.28 7.18
CA ASP A 513 -7.49 -25.26 6.56
C ASP A 513 -7.95 -26.25 7.64
N LYS A 514 -9.25 -26.42 7.81
CA LYS A 514 -9.84 -27.34 8.78
C LYS A 514 -9.47 -28.83 8.55
N THR A 515 -8.72 -29.12 7.50
CA THR A 515 -8.31 -30.49 7.10
C THR A 515 -6.81 -30.77 7.23
N ALA A 516 -6.01 -29.82 7.69
CA ALA A 516 -4.61 -30.09 7.99
C ALA A 516 -4.51 -30.70 9.41
N GLU A 517 -4.80 -31.98 9.57
CA GLU A 517 -4.19 -32.76 10.64
C GLU A 517 -2.67 -32.65 10.45
N VAL A 518 -2.04 -31.96 11.40
CA VAL A 518 -0.57 -31.87 11.48
C VAL A 518 -0.08 -33.30 11.76
N ILE A 519 0.28 -34.03 10.74
CA ILE A 519 1.17 -35.20 10.89
C ILE A 519 2.55 -34.61 11.18
N MET A 520 2.84 -34.43 12.46
CA MET A 520 4.22 -34.23 12.90
C MET A 520 5.00 -35.53 12.69
N PRO A 521 6.27 -35.44 12.25
CA PRO A 521 7.10 -36.64 12.01
C PRO A 521 7.45 -37.40 13.28
#